data_95108f2e4fe09d35e0cf2bdb658df846
#
_entry.id   95108f2e4fe09d35e0cf2bdb658df846
#
_cell.length_a   1.000
_cell.length_b   1.000
_cell.length_c   1.000
_cell.angle_alpha   90.00
_cell.angle_beta   90.00
_cell.angle_gamma   90.00
#
_symmetry.space_group_name_H-M   'P 1'
#
loop_
_entity.id
_entity.type
_entity.pdbx_description
1 polymer ?
#
loop_
_entity_poly.entity_id
_entity_poly.type
_entity_poly.pdbx_seq_one_letter_code
_entity_poly.pdbx_strand_id
1 'polypeptide(L)'
;MPTDLQTPFDAAVVMFTKRKGSLAAAVRSVFGQQFEGRVQVVVGVDGPDADREALAALVREVPDAMALTVVDPGYSTARSRGGLYAPEAGGTLRTALTLLANARHVAYLSEVNRYAPHHLAELKRAIGDRAWAHSLRWFADARTGAVICRDDWESVGPGGGVYAKSEGGFVATDTLLVDKLACHGVLAAWADADAQGRGEDRRFFRAIRGLPHAATGEPSVYAAIRLEKQHPFMLAQFRAHGVVLERLMPLTPELKSRIEHAAQAQRAHVENARNTLSVGGVDFAIRRDGEPR
;
A
#
# COMPACT_ATOMS: atom_id res chain seq x y z
N MET A 1 0.14 -22.02 25.75
CA MET A 1 -1.14 -21.59 26.35
C MET A 1 -1.94 -20.93 25.23
N PRO A 2 -3.27 -21.09 25.16
CA PRO A 2 -4.04 -20.35 24.15
C PRO A 2 -3.84 -18.85 24.39
N THR A 3 -3.60 -18.11 23.31
CA THR A 3 -3.41 -16.65 23.36
C THR A 3 -4.68 -16.00 23.92
N ASP A 4 -4.56 -15.20 24.99
CA ASP A 4 -5.68 -14.44 25.53
C ASP A 4 -6.15 -13.39 24.51
N LEU A 5 -7.35 -13.57 23.96
CA LEU A 5 -7.94 -12.67 22.98
C LEU A 5 -8.69 -11.48 23.60
N GLN A 6 -8.92 -11.50 24.93
CA GLN A 6 -9.66 -10.45 25.63
C GLN A 6 -8.77 -9.26 26.00
N THR A 7 -7.47 -9.50 26.21
CA THR A 7 -6.50 -8.41 26.39
C THR A 7 -6.13 -7.81 25.04
N PRO A 8 -6.17 -6.47 24.86
CA PRO A 8 -5.77 -5.83 23.63
C PRO A 8 -4.35 -6.19 23.21
N PHE A 9 -4.15 -6.33 21.92
CA PHE A 9 -2.83 -6.55 21.31
C PHE A 9 -2.08 -5.22 21.14
N ASP A 10 -0.75 -5.29 21.12
CA ASP A 10 0.11 -4.12 20.92
C ASP A 10 0.04 -3.58 19.49
N ALA A 11 -0.21 -4.48 18.53
CA ALA A 11 -0.48 -4.15 17.13
C ALA A 11 -1.40 -5.20 16.49
N ALA A 12 -2.09 -4.80 15.43
CA ALA A 12 -2.79 -5.73 14.54
C ALA A 12 -2.32 -5.55 13.09
N VAL A 13 -2.36 -6.63 12.31
CA VAL A 13 -2.19 -6.59 10.86
C VAL A 13 -3.48 -7.06 10.22
N VAL A 14 -4.12 -6.16 9.47
CA VAL A 14 -5.34 -6.43 8.73
C VAL A 14 -5.00 -6.83 7.30
N MET A 15 -5.50 -7.98 6.90
CA MET A 15 -5.34 -8.57 5.58
C MET A 15 -6.68 -9.08 5.07
N PHE A 16 -6.77 -9.36 3.78
CA PHE A 16 -7.87 -10.15 3.23
C PHE A 16 -7.38 -10.99 2.05
N THR A 17 -8.05 -12.10 1.80
CA THR A 17 -7.75 -13.00 0.68
C THR A 17 -8.92 -13.07 -0.28
N LYS A 18 -8.61 -12.98 -1.59
CA LYS A 18 -9.58 -13.06 -2.68
C LYS A 18 -9.33 -14.22 -3.63
N ARG A 19 -8.13 -14.81 -3.59
CA ARG A 19 -7.66 -15.81 -4.54
C ARG A 19 -6.67 -16.76 -3.90
N LYS A 20 -6.53 -17.93 -4.49
CA LYS A 20 -5.59 -18.96 -4.02
C LYS A 20 -4.12 -18.63 -4.34
N GLY A 21 -3.23 -19.11 -3.50
CA GLY A 21 -1.80 -19.23 -3.77
C GLY A 21 -0.90 -18.07 -3.36
N SER A 22 -1.44 -16.98 -2.79
CA SER A 22 -0.63 -15.80 -2.41
C SER A 22 -0.55 -15.54 -0.90
N LEU A 23 -1.61 -15.85 -0.16
CA LEU A 23 -1.78 -15.47 1.24
C LEU A 23 -0.71 -16.00 2.18
N ALA A 24 -0.31 -17.28 2.02
CA ALA A 24 0.56 -17.95 2.99
C ALA A 24 1.91 -17.25 3.18
N ALA A 25 2.55 -16.81 2.10
CA ALA A 25 3.82 -16.08 2.18
C ALA A 25 3.68 -14.71 2.87
N ALA A 26 2.57 -14.01 2.62
CA ALA A 26 2.26 -12.74 3.25
C ALA A 26 2.06 -12.92 4.76
N VAL A 27 1.21 -13.87 5.19
CA VAL A 27 0.96 -14.13 6.63
C VAL A 27 2.23 -14.58 7.34
N ARG A 28 3.03 -15.50 6.74
CA ARG A 28 4.31 -15.91 7.33
C ARG A 28 5.30 -14.77 7.50
N SER A 29 5.25 -13.74 6.63
CA SER A 29 6.07 -12.54 6.82
C SER A 29 5.65 -11.71 8.04
N VAL A 30 4.37 -11.80 8.44
CA VAL A 30 3.89 -11.22 9.70
C VAL A 30 4.29 -12.10 10.87
N PHE A 31 4.19 -13.42 10.77
CA PHE A 31 4.65 -14.35 11.82
C PHE A 31 6.16 -14.24 12.10
N GLY A 32 6.94 -13.85 11.11
CA GLY A 32 8.39 -13.61 11.23
C GLY A 32 8.76 -12.20 11.70
N GLN A 33 7.84 -11.38 12.20
CA GLN A 33 8.16 -10.05 12.69
C GLN A 33 8.97 -10.09 13.98
N GLN A 34 10.06 -9.33 14.00
CA GLN A 34 10.85 -9.04 15.20
C GLN A 34 10.18 -7.89 15.97
N PHE A 35 9.13 -8.21 16.67
CA PHE A 35 8.29 -7.23 17.38
C PHE A 35 8.15 -7.62 18.85
N GLU A 36 8.48 -6.69 19.74
CA GLU A 36 8.25 -6.85 21.19
C GLU A 36 6.78 -6.55 21.49
N GLY A 37 6.06 -7.58 21.91
CA GLY A 37 4.63 -7.47 22.21
C GLY A 37 3.79 -8.48 21.45
N ARG A 38 2.48 -8.38 21.64
CA ARG A 38 1.48 -9.28 21.06
C ARG A 38 0.93 -8.72 19.76
N VAL A 39 0.84 -9.55 18.73
CA VAL A 39 0.32 -9.15 17.42
C VAL A 39 -0.94 -9.95 17.05
N GLN A 40 -2.01 -9.27 16.67
CA GLN A 40 -3.18 -9.88 16.08
C GLN A 40 -3.09 -9.84 14.55
N VAL A 41 -3.17 -10.98 13.90
CA VAL A 41 -3.34 -11.07 12.43
C VAL A 41 -4.81 -11.29 12.14
N VAL A 42 -5.46 -10.32 11.50
CA VAL A 42 -6.89 -10.37 11.18
C VAL A 42 -7.04 -10.56 9.68
N VAL A 43 -7.49 -11.74 9.26
CA VAL A 43 -7.63 -12.08 7.85
C VAL A 43 -9.11 -12.21 7.47
N GLY A 44 -9.56 -11.35 6.54
CA GLY A 44 -10.87 -11.44 5.93
C GLY A 44 -10.90 -12.37 4.71
N VAL A 45 -11.97 -13.11 4.56
CA VAL A 45 -12.25 -13.94 3.38
C VAL A 45 -13.21 -13.16 2.48
N ASP A 46 -12.73 -12.72 1.29
CA ASP A 46 -13.50 -11.88 0.36
C ASP A 46 -14.03 -12.71 -0.83
N GLY A 47 -14.98 -13.57 -0.56
CA GLY A 47 -15.68 -14.36 -1.57
C GLY A 47 -15.20 -15.82 -1.71
N PRO A 48 -15.77 -16.56 -2.68
CA PRO A 48 -15.61 -18.02 -2.78
C PRO A 48 -14.21 -18.46 -3.19
N ASP A 49 -13.50 -17.64 -3.97
CA ASP A 49 -12.16 -17.98 -4.52
C ASP A 49 -11.01 -17.75 -3.53
N ALA A 50 -11.32 -17.27 -2.32
CA ALA A 50 -10.34 -17.01 -1.29
C ALA A 50 -9.61 -18.29 -0.83
N ASP A 51 -8.38 -18.13 -0.34
CA ASP A 51 -7.46 -19.21 0.02
C ASP A 51 -7.73 -19.78 1.42
N ARG A 52 -8.89 -20.44 1.58
CA ARG A 52 -9.30 -21.06 2.86
C ARG A 52 -8.40 -22.22 3.27
N GLU A 53 -7.83 -22.93 2.31
CA GLU A 53 -6.92 -24.05 2.58
C GLU A 53 -5.61 -23.54 3.20
N ALA A 54 -5.04 -22.48 2.63
CA ALA A 54 -3.87 -21.82 3.22
C ALA A 54 -4.16 -21.29 4.63
N LEU A 55 -5.35 -20.71 4.85
CA LEU A 55 -5.75 -20.24 6.19
C LEU A 55 -5.80 -21.40 7.21
N ALA A 56 -6.38 -22.54 6.84
CA ALA A 56 -6.44 -23.72 7.71
C ALA A 56 -5.04 -24.27 8.06
N ALA A 57 -4.09 -24.21 7.13
CA ALA A 57 -2.71 -24.58 7.39
C ALA A 57 -2.01 -23.57 8.34
N LEU A 58 -2.19 -22.28 8.10
CA LEU A 58 -1.57 -21.19 8.88
C LEU A 58 -2.01 -21.15 10.35
N VAL A 59 -3.22 -21.61 10.68
CA VAL A 59 -3.67 -21.75 12.09
C VAL A 59 -2.71 -22.58 12.94
N ARG A 60 -2.06 -23.57 12.35
CA ARG A 60 -1.09 -24.44 13.05
C ARG A 60 0.31 -23.83 13.16
N GLU A 61 0.57 -22.75 12.44
CA GLU A 61 1.87 -22.08 12.38
C GLU A 61 1.92 -20.81 13.25
N VAL A 62 0.82 -20.43 13.91
CA VAL A 62 0.71 -19.18 14.68
C VAL A 62 1.72 -19.17 15.83
N PRO A 63 2.63 -18.17 15.92
CA PRO A 63 3.56 -18.04 17.03
C PRO A 63 2.84 -17.76 18.36
N ASP A 64 3.45 -18.11 19.49
CA ASP A 64 2.86 -17.91 20.83
C ASP A 64 2.49 -16.46 21.16
N ALA A 65 3.28 -15.50 20.69
CA ALA A 65 3.01 -14.07 20.89
C ALA A 65 1.96 -13.50 19.92
N MET A 66 1.37 -14.34 19.05
CA MET A 66 0.45 -13.89 18.01
C MET A 66 -0.90 -14.62 18.11
N ALA A 67 -1.91 -13.98 17.51
CA ALA A 67 -3.21 -14.63 17.29
C ALA A 67 -3.63 -14.44 15.83
N LEU A 68 -4.19 -15.47 15.22
CA LEU A 68 -4.80 -15.43 13.90
C LEU A 68 -6.33 -15.43 14.06
N THR A 69 -6.95 -14.32 13.65
CA THR A 69 -8.40 -14.16 13.63
C THR A 69 -8.88 -14.21 12.18
N VAL A 70 -9.74 -15.14 11.84
CA VAL A 70 -10.32 -15.25 10.49
C VAL A 70 -11.76 -14.78 10.52
N VAL A 71 -12.12 -13.89 9.59
CA VAL A 71 -13.47 -13.37 9.40
C VAL A 71 -13.96 -13.75 8.02
N ASP A 72 -14.89 -14.67 7.93
CA ASP A 72 -15.52 -15.11 6.67
C ASP A 72 -16.99 -14.74 6.65
N PRO A 73 -17.40 -13.69 5.93
CA PRO A 73 -18.80 -13.33 5.80
C PRO A 73 -19.60 -14.29 4.90
N GLY A 74 -18.91 -15.18 4.16
CA GLY A 74 -19.53 -16.10 3.21
C GLY A 74 -19.80 -15.49 1.82
N TYR A 75 -19.48 -14.20 1.63
CA TYR A 75 -19.68 -13.47 0.37
C TYR A 75 -18.58 -12.43 0.16
N SER A 76 -18.49 -11.87 -1.05
CA SER A 76 -17.64 -10.70 -1.32
C SER A 76 -18.40 -9.41 -1.01
N THR A 77 -17.71 -8.44 -0.42
CA THR A 77 -18.31 -7.10 -0.18
C THR A 77 -18.42 -6.28 -1.47
N ALA A 78 -17.63 -6.61 -2.51
CA ALA A 78 -17.58 -5.87 -3.77
C ALA A 78 -18.80 -6.12 -4.67
N ARG A 79 -19.34 -5.05 -5.25
CA ARG A 79 -20.55 -5.10 -6.10
C ARG A 79 -20.37 -5.99 -7.33
N SER A 80 -19.20 -5.98 -7.98
CA SER A 80 -18.92 -6.82 -9.14
C SER A 80 -18.94 -8.32 -8.83
N ARG A 81 -18.89 -8.69 -7.55
CA ARG A 81 -18.86 -10.08 -7.05
C ARG A 81 -20.05 -10.43 -6.16
N GLY A 82 -21.17 -9.69 -6.30
CA GLY A 82 -22.43 -9.94 -5.61
C GLY A 82 -22.59 -9.22 -4.28
N GLY A 83 -21.66 -8.36 -3.87
CA GLY A 83 -21.80 -7.49 -2.71
C GLY A 83 -22.55 -6.19 -3.00
N LEU A 84 -22.61 -5.29 -2.03
CA LEU A 84 -23.33 -4.01 -2.14
C LEU A 84 -22.40 -2.82 -2.41
N TYR A 85 -21.13 -2.91 -2.08
CA TYR A 85 -20.22 -1.77 -2.04
C TYR A 85 -19.42 -1.60 -3.32
N ALA A 86 -19.06 -0.36 -3.65
CA ALA A 86 -18.28 -0.04 -4.84
C ALA A 86 -16.82 -0.54 -4.80
N PRO A 87 -16.07 -0.48 -3.67
CA PRO A 87 -14.66 -0.85 -3.66
C PRO A 87 -14.39 -2.27 -4.12
N GLU A 88 -13.58 -2.41 -5.18
CA GLU A 88 -13.21 -3.69 -5.79
C GLU A 88 -11.95 -4.32 -5.15
N ALA A 89 -11.12 -3.50 -4.49
CA ALA A 89 -9.89 -3.97 -3.85
C ALA A 89 -10.06 -4.27 -2.34
N GLY A 90 -11.31 -4.51 -1.89
CA GLY A 90 -11.61 -4.97 -0.54
C GLY A 90 -11.63 -3.89 0.54
N GLY A 91 -11.78 -2.61 0.15
CA GLY A 91 -11.76 -1.49 1.10
C GLY A 91 -12.85 -1.58 2.17
N THR A 92 -14.07 -1.99 1.81
CA THR A 92 -15.15 -2.18 2.77
C THR A 92 -14.84 -3.27 3.80
N LEU A 93 -14.32 -4.41 3.33
CA LEU A 93 -13.90 -5.48 4.25
C LEU A 93 -12.75 -5.01 5.14
N ARG A 94 -11.77 -4.27 4.58
CA ARG A 94 -10.67 -3.67 5.35
C ARG A 94 -11.18 -2.74 6.46
N THR A 95 -12.19 -1.91 6.19
CA THR A 95 -12.85 -1.08 7.22
C THR A 95 -13.39 -1.93 8.36
N ALA A 96 -14.19 -2.95 8.04
CA ALA A 96 -14.79 -3.84 9.03
C ALA A 96 -13.72 -4.57 9.87
N LEU A 97 -12.69 -5.11 9.23
CA LEU A 97 -11.59 -5.80 9.91
C LEU A 97 -10.77 -4.84 10.79
N THR A 98 -10.56 -3.60 10.35
CA THR A 98 -9.88 -2.57 11.15
C THR A 98 -10.64 -2.27 12.44
N LEU A 99 -11.96 -2.16 12.36
CA LEU A 99 -12.81 -1.95 13.54
C LEU A 99 -12.84 -3.16 14.47
N LEU A 100 -12.87 -4.38 13.92
CA LEU A 100 -12.86 -5.64 14.66
C LEU A 100 -11.52 -5.95 15.34
N ALA A 101 -10.40 -5.48 14.80
CA ALA A 101 -9.10 -5.72 15.39
C ALA A 101 -9.04 -5.25 16.84
N ASN A 102 -8.63 -6.14 17.78
CA ASN A 102 -8.49 -5.81 19.19
C ASN A 102 -7.10 -5.21 19.49
N ALA A 103 -6.73 -4.18 18.72
CA ALA A 103 -5.49 -3.41 18.88
C ALA A 103 -5.75 -1.94 18.57
N ARG A 104 -5.02 -1.06 19.24
CA ARG A 104 -5.04 0.39 18.96
C ARG A 104 -4.31 0.70 17.64
N HIS A 105 -3.16 0.09 17.41
CA HIS A 105 -2.34 0.29 16.23
C HIS A 105 -2.61 -0.81 15.20
N VAL A 106 -2.98 -0.41 13.98
CA VAL A 106 -3.37 -1.33 12.92
C VAL A 106 -2.53 -1.06 11.67
N ALA A 107 -1.79 -2.07 11.22
CA ALA A 107 -1.11 -2.11 9.95
C ALA A 107 -1.93 -2.88 8.92
N TYR A 108 -1.60 -2.73 7.64
CA TYR A 108 -2.30 -3.37 6.54
C TYR A 108 -1.33 -4.12 5.63
N LEU A 109 -1.69 -5.31 5.18
CA LEU A 109 -0.87 -6.06 4.23
C LEU A 109 -1.74 -6.72 3.17
N SER A 110 -1.37 -6.58 1.91
CA SER A 110 -1.96 -7.30 0.78
C SER A 110 -1.49 -8.75 0.76
N GLU A 111 -2.36 -9.67 0.33
CA GLU A 111 -2.02 -11.10 0.23
C GLU A 111 -0.84 -11.42 -0.71
N VAL A 112 -0.41 -10.48 -1.55
CA VAL A 112 0.70 -10.65 -2.50
C VAL A 112 2.01 -10.02 -2.04
N ASN A 113 1.98 -9.15 -1.02
CA ASN A 113 3.13 -8.43 -0.51
C ASN A 113 3.72 -9.10 0.74
N ARG A 114 4.87 -8.65 1.20
CA ARG A 114 5.56 -9.19 2.38
C ARG A 114 6.20 -8.07 3.18
N TYR A 115 6.23 -8.22 4.49
CA TYR A 115 6.98 -7.37 5.40
C TYR A 115 8.44 -7.83 5.54
N ALA A 116 9.35 -6.88 5.71
CA ALA A 116 10.67 -7.14 6.27
C ALA A 116 10.53 -7.44 7.78
N PRO A 117 11.46 -8.19 8.40
CA PRO A 117 11.30 -8.64 9.79
C PRO A 117 11.11 -7.51 10.83
N HIS A 118 11.59 -6.31 10.57
CA HIS A 118 11.57 -5.17 11.48
C HIS A 118 10.42 -4.16 11.23
N HIS A 119 9.55 -4.43 10.23
CA HIS A 119 8.53 -3.48 9.75
C HIS A 119 7.61 -2.95 10.86
N LEU A 120 7.00 -3.85 11.65
CA LEU A 120 6.08 -3.45 12.72
C LEU A 120 6.80 -2.69 13.84
N ALA A 121 8.00 -3.12 14.23
CA ALA A 121 8.77 -2.47 15.28
C ALA A 121 9.19 -1.03 14.89
N GLU A 122 9.62 -0.83 13.65
CA GLU A 122 9.97 0.49 13.14
C GLU A 122 8.77 1.43 13.07
N LEU A 123 7.66 0.96 12.51
CA LEU A 123 6.43 1.75 12.45
C LEU A 123 5.88 2.08 13.84
N LYS A 124 5.92 1.12 14.78
CA LYS A 124 5.47 1.33 16.15
C LYS A 124 6.32 2.38 16.88
N ARG A 125 7.63 2.39 16.62
CA ARG A 125 8.53 3.41 17.17
C ARG A 125 8.26 4.78 16.52
N ALA A 126 8.08 4.81 15.21
CA ALA A 126 7.87 6.06 14.46
C ALA A 126 6.55 6.74 14.78
N ILE A 127 5.47 5.98 14.98
CA ILE A 127 4.13 6.55 15.21
C ILE A 127 4.07 7.37 16.51
N GLY A 128 4.70 6.91 17.59
CA GLY A 128 4.66 7.61 18.89
C GLY A 128 3.24 7.97 19.31
N ASP A 129 2.97 9.26 19.45
CA ASP A 129 1.67 9.87 19.77
C ASP A 129 0.88 10.36 18.54
N ARG A 130 1.38 10.09 17.33
CA ARG A 130 0.77 10.53 16.08
C ARG A 130 -0.39 9.63 15.67
N ALA A 131 -1.22 10.15 14.76
CA ALA A 131 -2.37 9.41 14.25
C ALA A 131 -1.98 8.26 13.30
N TRP A 132 -0.86 8.40 12.58
CA TRP A 132 -0.39 7.38 11.67
C TRP A 132 1.11 7.49 11.38
N ALA A 133 1.69 6.39 10.90
CA ALA A 133 3.06 6.35 10.41
C ALA A 133 3.14 5.54 9.11
N HIS A 134 4.21 5.75 8.35
CA HIS A 134 4.48 4.96 7.15
C HIS A 134 5.97 4.64 7.00
N SER A 135 6.23 3.52 6.33
CA SER A 135 7.55 3.18 5.80
C SER A 135 7.61 3.47 4.30
N LEU A 136 8.77 3.28 3.71
CA LEU A 136 8.92 3.11 2.28
C LEU A 136 8.77 1.63 1.90
N ARG A 137 8.92 1.33 0.60
CA ARG A 137 8.85 -0.05 0.09
C ARG A 137 9.91 -0.33 -0.97
N TRP A 138 10.18 -1.61 -1.15
CA TRP A 138 10.87 -2.16 -2.29
C TRP A 138 9.87 -2.66 -3.30
N PHE A 139 10.09 -2.40 -4.59
CA PHE A 139 9.46 -3.18 -5.64
C PHE A 139 10.19 -4.51 -5.79
N ALA A 140 9.44 -5.59 -5.82
CA ALA A 140 9.98 -6.95 -5.98
C ALA A 140 9.27 -7.66 -7.15
N ASP A 141 10.00 -8.47 -7.89
CA ASP A 141 9.43 -9.30 -8.95
C ASP A 141 8.47 -10.34 -8.35
N ALA A 142 7.21 -10.35 -8.79
CA ALA A 142 6.17 -11.21 -8.24
C ALA A 142 6.41 -12.72 -8.48
N ARG A 143 7.29 -13.10 -9.41
CA ARG A 143 7.59 -14.49 -9.74
C ARG A 143 8.77 -15.02 -8.95
N THR A 144 9.79 -14.19 -8.76
CA THR A 144 11.06 -14.61 -8.14
C THR A 144 11.21 -14.11 -6.71
N GLY A 145 10.49 -13.07 -6.32
CA GLY A 145 10.65 -12.35 -5.06
C GLY A 145 11.90 -11.47 -5.00
N ALA A 146 12.68 -11.41 -6.08
CA ALA A 146 13.90 -10.60 -6.14
C ALA A 146 13.56 -9.10 -6.10
N VAL A 147 14.33 -8.34 -5.33
CA VAL A 147 14.20 -6.88 -5.27
C VAL A 147 14.59 -6.28 -6.63
N ILE A 148 13.74 -5.41 -7.16
CA ILE A 148 13.96 -4.66 -8.38
C ILE A 148 14.63 -3.32 -8.05
N CYS A 149 13.99 -2.52 -7.19
CA CYS A 149 14.52 -1.23 -6.72
C CYS A 149 13.72 -0.73 -5.51
N ARG A 150 14.23 0.30 -4.86
CA ARG A 150 13.52 1.10 -3.87
C ARG A 150 12.45 1.95 -4.56
N ASP A 151 11.31 2.14 -3.91
CA ASP A 151 10.30 3.11 -4.35
C ASP A 151 10.59 4.49 -3.75
N ASP A 152 11.27 5.32 -4.54
CA ASP A 152 11.61 6.70 -4.19
C ASP A 152 10.71 7.73 -4.89
N TRP A 153 9.64 7.29 -5.55
CA TRP A 153 8.82 8.18 -6.39
C TRP A 153 7.30 8.04 -6.24
N GLU A 154 6.78 6.89 -5.81
CA GLU A 154 5.33 6.69 -5.73
C GLU A 154 4.83 6.82 -4.30
N SER A 155 5.25 5.91 -3.41
CA SER A 155 4.80 5.82 -2.01
C SER A 155 5.82 6.45 -1.07
N VAL A 156 5.95 7.77 -1.13
CA VAL A 156 7.00 8.51 -0.39
C VAL A 156 6.45 9.49 0.65
N GLY A 157 5.15 9.51 0.85
CA GLY A 157 4.52 10.33 1.88
C GLY A 157 3.80 11.58 1.37
N PRO A 158 3.23 12.36 2.30
CA PRO A 158 2.57 13.62 1.99
C PRO A 158 3.51 14.62 1.32
N GLY A 159 3.02 15.28 0.28
CA GLY A 159 3.76 16.31 -0.47
C GLY A 159 4.87 15.77 -1.39
N GLY A 160 5.17 14.47 -1.34
CA GLY A 160 6.26 13.85 -2.10
C GLY A 160 5.82 13.07 -3.34
N GLY A 161 6.83 12.72 -4.16
CA GLY A 161 6.70 11.80 -5.28
C GLY A 161 5.90 12.31 -6.47
N VAL A 162 5.60 11.38 -7.38
CA VAL A 162 4.90 11.68 -8.66
C VAL A 162 3.46 12.17 -8.45
N TYR A 163 2.88 11.90 -7.28
CA TYR A 163 1.52 12.32 -6.91
C TYR A 163 1.47 13.60 -6.07
N ALA A 164 2.61 14.26 -5.85
CA ALA A 164 2.67 15.47 -5.01
C ALA A 164 1.68 16.56 -5.45
N LYS A 165 1.61 16.84 -6.76
CA LYS A 165 0.73 17.88 -7.31
C LYS A 165 -0.73 17.45 -7.45
N SER A 166 -0.98 16.22 -7.90
CA SER A 166 -2.35 15.75 -8.19
C SER A 166 -3.11 15.30 -6.95
N GLU A 167 -2.41 14.67 -5.99
CA GLU A 167 -3.03 14.04 -4.81
C GLU A 167 -2.49 14.58 -3.47
N GLY A 168 -1.49 15.46 -3.51
CA GLY A 168 -0.76 15.91 -2.31
C GLY A 168 0.16 14.83 -1.75
N GLY A 169 0.72 13.99 -2.60
CA GLY A 169 1.53 12.82 -2.26
C GLY A 169 0.76 11.52 -2.28
N PHE A 170 1.40 10.45 -1.82
CA PHE A 170 0.77 9.14 -1.69
C PHE A 170 1.55 8.25 -0.71
N VAL A 171 0.82 7.36 -0.03
CA VAL A 171 1.36 6.28 0.79
C VAL A 171 0.61 5.00 0.46
N ALA A 172 1.33 3.97 0.09
CA ALA A 172 0.74 2.67 -0.21
C ALA A 172 0.17 2.01 1.06
N THR A 173 -0.96 1.34 0.92
CA THR A 173 -1.67 0.68 2.01
C THR A 173 -0.76 -0.18 2.89
N ASP A 174 0.11 -0.98 2.26
CA ASP A 174 0.96 -1.96 2.97
C ASP A 174 2.09 -1.31 3.80
N THR A 175 2.34 -0.01 3.62
CA THR A 175 3.37 0.72 4.37
C THR A 175 2.82 1.48 5.57
N LEU A 176 1.50 1.44 5.79
CA LEU A 176 0.80 2.20 6.83
C LEU A 176 0.72 1.46 8.17
N LEU A 177 0.86 2.22 9.25
CA LEU A 177 0.38 1.91 10.58
C LEU A 177 -0.50 3.06 11.05
N VAL A 178 -1.72 2.80 11.48
CA VAL A 178 -2.65 3.82 11.98
C VAL A 178 -2.98 3.60 13.47
N ASP A 179 -3.09 4.67 14.22
CA ASP A 179 -3.80 4.66 15.48
C ASP A 179 -5.31 4.68 15.19
N LYS A 180 -5.95 3.54 15.38
CA LYS A 180 -7.36 3.35 15.06
C LYS A 180 -8.28 4.34 15.78
N LEU A 181 -7.94 4.74 16.98
CA LEU A 181 -8.75 5.68 17.77
C LEU A 181 -8.56 7.11 17.28
N ALA A 182 -7.32 7.52 16.99
CA ALA A 182 -7.03 8.84 16.42
C ALA A 182 -7.60 9.00 15.00
N CYS A 183 -7.64 7.90 14.22
CA CYS A 183 -8.20 7.87 12.86
C CYS A 183 -9.68 7.47 12.79
N HIS A 184 -10.37 7.27 13.93
CA HIS A 184 -11.74 6.69 13.97
C HIS A 184 -12.71 7.37 12.99
N GLY A 185 -12.73 8.70 12.95
CA GLY A 185 -13.66 9.46 12.10
C GLY A 185 -13.40 9.34 10.59
N VAL A 186 -12.25 8.79 10.17
CA VAL A 186 -11.85 8.67 8.76
C VAL A 186 -11.69 7.23 8.28
N LEU A 187 -11.82 6.23 9.14
CA LEU A 187 -11.64 4.82 8.77
C LEU A 187 -12.60 4.36 7.68
N ALA A 188 -13.81 4.93 7.63
CA ALA A 188 -14.80 4.62 6.60
C ALA A 188 -14.35 5.01 5.18
N ALA A 189 -13.33 5.88 5.03
CA ALA A 189 -12.79 6.27 3.73
C ALA A 189 -12.19 5.08 2.93
N TRP A 190 -11.83 3.97 3.59
CA TRP A 190 -11.50 2.72 2.90
C TRP A 190 -12.66 2.15 2.08
N ALA A 191 -13.90 2.37 2.54
CA ALA A 191 -15.11 1.88 1.87
C ALA A 191 -15.58 2.82 0.74
N ASP A 192 -14.84 3.87 0.42
CA ASP A 192 -15.15 4.81 -0.65
C ASP A 192 -14.27 4.53 -1.90
N ALA A 193 -14.86 4.66 -3.08
CA ALA A 193 -14.21 4.39 -4.35
C ALA A 193 -14.77 5.28 -5.49
N ASP A 194 -14.11 5.29 -6.64
CA ASP A 194 -14.64 5.91 -7.86
C ASP A 194 -15.81 5.10 -8.45
N ALA A 195 -16.40 5.60 -9.52
CA ALA A 195 -17.52 4.93 -10.20
C ALA A 195 -17.15 3.53 -10.74
N GLN A 196 -15.86 3.25 -10.92
CA GLN A 196 -15.31 1.96 -11.33
C GLN A 196 -14.88 1.07 -10.15
N GLY A 197 -15.15 1.49 -8.91
CA GLY A 197 -14.80 0.74 -7.71
C GLY A 197 -13.31 0.78 -7.33
N ARG A 198 -12.55 1.79 -7.77
CA ARG A 198 -11.10 1.91 -7.59
C ARG A 198 -10.73 3.13 -6.76
N GLY A 199 -9.47 3.16 -6.30
CA GLY A 199 -8.86 4.33 -5.66
C GLY A 199 -9.23 4.49 -4.19
N GLU A 200 -9.68 3.46 -3.51
CA GLU A 200 -9.95 3.45 -2.06
C GLU A 200 -8.72 3.80 -1.23
N ASP A 201 -7.53 3.36 -1.66
CA ASP A 201 -6.25 3.68 -1.04
C ASP A 201 -5.94 5.18 -1.11
N ARG A 202 -6.20 5.83 -2.26
CA ARG A 202 -6.03 7.27 -2.44
C ARG A 202 -7.06 8.08 -1.63
N ARG A 203 -8.29 7.58 -1.51
CA ARG A 203 -9.33 8.22 -0.69
C ARG A 203 -8.98 8.15 0.78
N PHE A 204 -8.54 7.01 1.25
CA PHE A 204 -8.07 6.86 2.62
C PHE A 204 -6.85 7.74 2.89
N PHE A 205 -5.85 7.75 2.01
CA PHE A 205 -4.69 8.64 2.14
C PHE A 205 -5.12 10.12 2.21
N ARG A 206 -6.03 10.57 1.35
CA ARG A 206 -6.55 11.95 1.41
C ARG A 206 -7.21 12.27 2.75
N ALA A 207 -7.91 11.30 3.34
CA ALA A 207 -8.58 11.46 4.63
C ALA A 207 -7.59 11.57 5.81
N ILE A 208 -6.47 10.85 5.77
CA ILE A 208 -5.49 10.83 6.87
C ILE A 208 -4.33 11.82 6.69
N ARG A 209 -4.00 12.28 5.48
CA ARG A 209 -2.77 13.04 5.20
C ARG A 209 -2.62 14.34 5.99
N GLY A 210 -3.73 14.94 6.43
CA GLY A 210 -3.76 16.15 7.27
C GLY A 210 -3.62 15.89 8.77
N LEU A 211 -3.66 14.62 9.19
CA LEU A 211 -3.48 14.24 10.59
C LEU A 211 -1.98 14.15 10.95
N PRO A 212 -1.61 14.33 12.24
CA PRO A 212 -0.23 14.16 12.68
C PRO A 212 0.33 12.80 12.27
N HIS A 213 1.51 12.78 11.66
CA HIS A 213 2.11 11.56 11.13
C HIS A 213 3.63 11.52 11.27
N ALA A 214 4.21 10.35 10.99
CA ALA A 214 5.65 10.12 10.90
C ALA A 214 6.00 9.21 9.74
N ALA A 215 7.25 9.32 9.27
CA ALA A 215 7.86 8.39 8.32
C ALA A 215 9.04 7.68 8.99
N THR A 216 9.23 6.38 8.68
CA THR A 216 10.47 5.68 9.09
C THR A 216 11.66 6.11 8.26
N GLY A 217 11.44 6.57 7.02
CA GLY A 217 12.48 6.92 6.05
C GLY A 217 13.09 5.71 5.34
N GLU A 218 12.84 4.49 5.83
CA GLU A 218 13.41 3.27 5.30
C GLU A 218 12.36 2.31 4.70
N PRO A 219 12.72 1.54 3.67
CA PRO A 219 11.82 0.56 3.07
C PRO A 219 11.78 -0.72 3.90
N SER A 220 10.59 -1.12 4.27
CA SER A 220 10.34 -2.34 5.05
C SER A 220 9.18 -3.19 4.52
N VAL A 221 8.72 -2.91 3.30
CA VAL A 221 7.70 -3.69 2.58
C VAL A 221 8.26 -4.13 1.23
N TYR A 222 8.03 -5.38 0.86
CA TYR A 222 8.29 -5.90 -0.48
C TYR A 222 6.98 -5.93 -1.27
N ALA A 223 6.77 -4.93 -2.12
CA ALA A 223 5.61 -4.82 -3.01
C ALA A 223 5.83 -5.66 -4.27
N ALA A 224 5.12 -6.76 -4.38
CA ALA A 224 5.23 -7.68 -5.49
C ALA A 224 4.56 -7.11 -6.74
N ILE A 225 5.33 -6.95 -7.82
CA ILE A 225 4.83 -6.43 -9.09
C ILE A 225 5.14 -7.40 -10.24
N ARG A 226 4.31 -7.33 -11.26
CA ARG A 226 4.56 -7.96 -12.56
C ARG A 226 4.88 -6.86 -13.55
N LEU A 227 6.16 -6.74 -13.93
CA LEU A 227 6.62 -5.66 -14.82
C LEU A 227 5.88 -5.67 -16.14
N GLU A 228 5.61 -6.85 -16.71
CA GLU A 228 4.89 -7.02 -17.97
C GLU A 228 3.43 -6.53 -17.95
N LYS A 229 2.88 -6.28 -16.76
CA LYS A 229 1.53 -5.74 -16.55
C LYS A 229 1.52 -4.27 -16.17
N GLN A 230 2.69 -3.66 -16.03
CA GLN A 230 2.77 -2.26 -15.63
C GLN A 230 2.46 -1.33 -16.81
N HIS A 231 1.83 -0.21 -16.49
CA HIS A 231 1.59 0.85 -17.47
C HIS A 231 2.93 1.45 -17.94
N PRO A 232 3.08 1.86 -19.22
CA PRO A 232 4.32 2.47 -19.74
C PRO A 232 4.87 3.62 -18.89
N PHE A 233 4.01 4.41 -18.26
CA PHE A 233 4.41 5.45 -17.30
C PHE A 233 5.23 4.88 -16.13
N MET A 234 4.78 3.78 -15.52
CA MET A 234 5.51 3.13 -14.43
C MET A 234 6.83 2.53 -14.92
N LEU A 235 6.82 1.91 -16.11
CA LEU A 235 8.05 1.38 -16.71
C LEU A 235 9.07 2.50 -17.00
N ALA A 236 8.62 3.69 -17.41
CA ALA A 236 9.46 4.87 -17.57
C ALA A 236 10.04 5.35 -16.23
N GLN A 237 9.27 5.29 -15.14
CA GLN A 237 9.78 5.59 -13.80
C GLN A 237 10.87 4.59 -13.38
N PHE A 238 10.65 3.29 -13.56
CA PHE A 238 11.69 2.29 -13.29
C PHE A 238 12.99 2.60 -14.02
N ARG A 239 12.94 2.92 -15.32
CA ARG A 239 14.12 3.33 -16.09
C ARG A 239 14.77 4.60 -15.54
N ALA A 240 13.98 5.62 -15.21
CA ALA A 240 14.48 6.88 -14.65
C ALA A 240 15.24 6.67 -13.32
N HIS A 241 14.88 5.61 -12.57
CA HIS A 241 15.54 5.20 -11.32
C HIS A 241 16.55 4.07 -11.51
N GLY A 242 17.11 3.93 -12.71
CA GLY A 242 18.26 3.05 -12.98
C GLY A 242 17.93 1.58 -13.23
N VAL A 243 16.64 1.21 -13.33
CA VAL A 243 16.24 -0.17 -13.62
C VAL A 243 16.43 -0.48 -15.10
N VAL A 244 17.26 -1.48 -15.41
CA VAL A 244 17.46 -2.00 -16.76
C VAL A 244 16.38 -3.03 -17.07
N LEU A 245 15.24 -2.57 -17.62
CA LEU A 245 14.07 -3.40 -17.89
C LEU A 245 14.37 -4.59 -18.80
N GLU A 246 15.27 -4.44 -19.76
CA GLU A 246 15.70 -5.48 -20.70
C GLU A 246 16.29 -6.73 -20.01
N ARG A 247 16.82 -6.58 -18.80
CA ARG A 247 17.31 -7.69 -17.98
C ARG A 247 16.21 -8.42 -17.22
N LEU A 248 15.05 -7.79 -17.08
CA LEU A 248 13.96 -8.28 -16.24
C LEU A 248 12.77 -8.81 -17.04
N MET A 249 12.58 -8.29 -18.27
CA MET A 249 11.46 -8.69 -19.14
C MET A 249 11.76 -8.44 -20.62
N PRO A 250 11.15 -9.21 -21.54
CA PRO A 250 11.20 -8.90 -22.97
C PRO A 250 10.50 -7.57 -23.27
N LEU A 251 11.13 -6.71 -24.07
CA LEU A 251 10.55 -5.45 -24.53
C LEU A 251 10.35 -5.52 -26.05
N THR A 252 9.09 -5.50 -26.50
CA THR A 252 8.78 -5.34 -27.93
C THR A 252 9.10 -3.92 -28.40
N PRO A 253 9.33 -3.70 -29.71
CA PRO A 253 9.56 -2.36 -30.25
C PRO A 253 8.43 -1.38 -29.88
N GLU A 254 7.16 -1.84 -29.93
CA GLU A 254 5.99 -1.03 -29.59
C GLU A 254 5.99 -0.62 -28.10
N LEU A 255 6.35 -1.55 -27.21
CA LEU A 255 6.43 -1.26 -25.79
C LEU A 255 7.57 -0.28 -25.49
N LYS A 256 8.73 -0.44 -26.15
CA LYS A 256 9.85 0.51 -26.04
C LYS A 256 9.42 1.92 -26.43
N SER A 257 8.79 2.06 -27.59
CA SER A 257 8.26 3.35 -28.07
C SER A 257 7.27 3.98 -27.08
N ARG A 258 6.34 3.18 -26.53
CA ARG A 258 5.37 3.66 -25.52
C ARG A 258 6.05 4.12 -24.22
N ILE A 259 7.09 3.43 -23.77
CA ILE A 259 7.88 3.82 -22.59
C ILE A 259 8.63 5.13 -22.85
N GLU A 260 9.22 5.28 -24.03
CA GLU A 260 9.93 6.51 -24.45
C GLU A 260 8.98 7.71 -24.53
N HIS A 261 7.80 7.56 -25.13
CA HIS A 261 6.77 8.60 -25.12
C HIS A 261 6.34 8.98 -23.72
N ALA A 262 6.13 7.99 -22.85
CA ALA A 262 5.78 8.26 -21.46
C ALA A 262 6.88 9.01 -20.71
N ALA A 263 8.16 8.67 -20.93
CA ALA A 263 9.30 9.36 -20.35
C ALA A 263 9.44 10.81 -20.87
N GLN A 264 9.16 11.03 -22.15
CA GLN A 264 9.15 12.40 -22.73
C GLN A 264 8.03 13.25 -22.13
N ALA A 265 6.81 12.71 -22.04
CA ALA A 265 5.66 13.39 -21.44
C ALA A 265 5.93 13.77 -19.97
N GLN A 266 6.58 12.89 -19.21
CA GLN A 266 7.00 13.17 -17.82
C GLN A 266 8.00 14.33 -17.75
N ARG A 267 9.03 14.31 -18.60
CA ARG A 267 10.04 15.39 -18.66
C ARG A 267 9.40 16.74 -19.01
N ALA A 268 8.56 16.78 -20.04
CA ALA A 268 7.84 17.97 -20.42
C ALA A 268 6.93 18.49 -19.31
N HIS A 269 6.24 17.60 -18.60
CA HIS A 269 5.41 17.97 -17.45
C HIS A 269 6.23 18.58 -16.30
N VAL A 270 7.38 18.00 -15.97
CA VAL A 270 8.30 18.51 -14.93
C VAL A 270 8.88 19.86 -15.36
N GLU A 271 9.24 20.03 -16.62
CA GLU A 271 9.80 21.27 -17.16
C GLU A 271 8.78 22.40 -17.18
N ASN A 272 7.57 22.11 -17.66
CA ASN A 272 6.45 23.07 -17.57
C ASN A 272 6.15 23.46 -16.12
N ALA A 273 6.18 22.49 -15.20
CA ALA A 273 5.96 22.74 -13.80
C ALA A 273 7.05 23.61 -13.14
N ARG A 274 8.31 23.51 -13.63
CA ARG A 274 9.42 24.39 -13.17
C ARG A 274 9.32 25.80 -13.75
N ASN A 275 8.68 25.95 -14.91
CA ASN A 275 8.52 27.20 -15.62
C ASN A 275 7.18 27.89 -15.35
N THR A 276 6.35 27.36 -14.47
CA THR A 276 5.02 27.91 -14.15
C THR A 276 4.92 28.19 -12.66
N LEU A 277 4.56 29.41 -12.30
CA LEU A 277 4.18 29.83 -10.96
C LEU A 277 2.65 29.85 -10.87
N SER A 278 2.08 29.10 -9.96
CA SER A 278 0.62 29.10 -9.73
C SER A 278 0.29 29.94 -8.50
N VAL A 279 -0.48 31.02 -8.68
CA VAL A 279 -0.92 31.88 -7.58
C VAL A 279 -2.45 32.04 -7.65
N GLY A 280 -3.14 31.64 -6.58
CA GLY A 280 -4.60 31.75 -6.50
C GLY A 280 -5.37 30.98 -7.57
N GLY A 281 -4.80 29.88 -8.11
CA GLY A 281 -5.40 29.08 -9.18
C GLY A 281 -5.15 29.61 -10.60
N VAL A 282 -4.31 30.64 -10.74
CA VAL A 282 -3.89 31.19 -12.05
C VAL A 282 -2.43 30.84 -12.27
N ASP A 283 -2.12 30.25 -13.43
CA ASP A 283 -0.77 29.86 -13.82
C ASP A 283 -0.04 30.97 -14.57
N PHE A 284 1.15 31.30 -14.08
CA PHE A 284 2.03 32.30 -14.68
C PHE A 284 3.31 31.64 -15.20
N ALA A 285 3.69 31.90 -16.46
CA ALA A 285 4.97 31.44 -16.99
C ALA A 285 6.12 32.19 -16.30
N ILE A 286 7.08 31.45 -15.76
CA ILE A 286 8.32 32.00 -15.19
C ILE A 286 9.27 32.28 -16.35
N ARG A 287 9.60 33.56 -16.61
CA ARG A 287 10.67 33.92 -17.53
C ARG A 287 12.03 33.75 -16.83
N ARG A 288 12.96 33.08 -17.47
CA ARG A 288 14.35 33.08 -17.05
C ARG A 288 15.07 34.28 -17.66
N ASP A 289 15.90 34.94 -16.84
CA ASP A 289 16.77 36.03 -17.35
C ASP A 289 17.70 35.44 -18.44
N GLY A 290 17.56 35.96 -19.68
CA GLY A 290 18.35 35.56 -20.83
C GLY A 290 17.56 35.08 -22.07
N GLU A 291 16.23 34.98 -22.03
CA GLU A 291 15.46 34.72 -23.25
C GLU A 291 15.29 36.02 -24.08
N PRO A 292 15.56 36.00 -25.41
CA PRO A 292 15.40 37.16 -26.27
C PRO A 292 13.92 37.58 -26.35
N ARG A 293 13.73 38.89 -26.47
CA ARG A 293 12.41 39.52 -26.59
C ARG A 293 11.71 39.16 -27.88
#